data_40572b6a0ce778b58208d6d48a1d8fa6
#
_entry.id   40572b6a0ce778b58208d6d48a1d8fa6
#
_cell.length_a   1.000
_cell.length_b   1.000
_cell.length_c   1.000
_cell.angle_alpha   90.00
_cell.angle_beta   90.00
_cell.angle_gamma   90.00
#
_symmetry.space_group_name_H-M   'P 1'
#
loop_
_entity.id
_entity.type
_entity.pdbx_description
1 polymer ?
#
loop_
_entity_poly.entity_id
_entity_poly.type
_entity_poly.pdbx_seq_one_letter_code
_entity_poly.pdbx_strand_id
1 'polypeptide(L)'
;RDKGQDLLTLCSACHNVIKRTNNDIQTDGDFAFKANNYMAPDMEYHGETKVVHNFEVLRDVIGFDTLKSKVVNPLKGRKIAPYYGCLLLRPGTVMAFDDPENPRVMEDFIRAIGAEPVMYAQRNECCGGYMTLNDKEIAENRSETVVTSAVKKGADCMITACPLCRYNLEANSVTELPVIYFTELLAEA
;
A
#
# COMPACT_ATOMS: atom_id res chain seq x y z
N ARG A 1 -1.17 -21.81 -6.51
CA ARG A 1 -2.29 -22.74 -6.72
C ARG A 1 -1.87 -24.17 -6.36
N ASP A 2 -0.97 -24.78 -7.10
CA ASP A 2 -0.64 -26.22 -7.01
C ASP A 2 -0.09 -26.66 -5.63
N LYS A 3 0.40 -25.71 -4.84
CA LYS A 3 0.85 -25.94 -3.45
C LYS A 3 -0.16 -25.52 -2.39
N GLY A 4 -1.34 -25.02 -2.79
CA GLY A 4 -2.35 -24.52 -1.86
C GLY A 4 -1.87 -23.32 -1.04
N GLN A 5 -0.96 -22.48 -1.59
CA GLN A 5 -0.39 -21.34 -0.90
C GLN A 5 -1.00 -20.03 -1.41
N ASP A 6 -1.14 -19.06 -0.51
CA ASP A 6 -1.51 -17.69 -0.86
C ASP A 6 -0.34 -16.97 -1.53
N LEU A 7 -0.64 -15.99 -2.38
CA LEU A 7 0.35 -15.11 -3.00
C LEU A 7 0.52 -13.84 -2.17
N LEU A 8 1.65 -13.72 -1.47
CA LEU A 8 2.00 -12.52 -0.71
C LEU A 8 2.60 -11.44 -1.62
N THR A 9 2.12 -10.23 -1.47
CA THR A 9 2.61 -9.05 -2.18
C THR A 9 3.16 -8.01 -1.20
N LEU A 10 4.24 -7.34 -1.61
CA LEU A 10 4.94 -6.33 -0.80
C LEU A 10 4.82 -4.91 -1.38
N CYS A 11 4.03 -4.71 -2.40
CA CYS A 11 3.89 -3.45 -3.12
C CYS A 11 2.42 -3.20 -3.46
N SER A 12 1.87 -2.08 -3.04
CA SER A 12 0.46 -1.74 -3.28
C SER A 12 0.09 -1.68 -4.77
N ALA A 13 1.00 -1.20 -5.64
CA ALA A 13 0.78 -1.17 -7.08
C ALA A 13 0.74 -2.59 -7.67
N CYS A 14 1.71 -3.44 -7.32
CA CYS A 14 1.74 -4.84 -7.76
C CYS A 14 0.54 -5.62 -7.21
N HIS A 15 0.21 -5.41 -5.92
CA HIS A 15 -0.96 -6.02 -5.29
C HIS A 15 -2.25 -5.68 -6.06
N ASN A 16 -2.43 -4.41 -6.39
CA ASN A 16 -3.60 -3.95 -7.15
C ASN A 16 -3.73 -4.68 -8.49
N VAL A 17 -2.66 -4.70 -9.29
CA VAL A 17 -2.69 -5.33 -10.61
C VAL A 17 -2.99 -6.83 -10.49
N ILE A 18 -2.30 -7.53 -9.61
CA ILE A 18 -2.46 -8.98 -9.44
C ILE A 18 -3.85 -9.32 -8.90
N LYS A 19 -4.31 -8.60 -7.86
CA LYS A 19 -5.62 -8.86 -7.23
C LYS A 19 -6.78 -8.55 -8.17
N ARG A 20 -6.68 -7.47 -8.96
CA ARG A 20 -7.67 -7.14 -9.98
C ARG A 20 -7.69 -8.17 -11.10
N THR A 21 -6.53 -8.54 -11.63
CA THR A 21 -6.45 -9.60 -12.67
C THR A 21 -7.06 -10.91 -12.15
N ASN A 22 -6.78 -11.27 -10.91
CA ASN A 22 -7.36 -12.46 -10.28
C ASN A 22 -8.89 -12.35 -10.14
N ASN A 23 -9.41 -11.18 -9.77
CA ASN A 23 -10.84 -10.91 -9.75
C ASN A 23 -11.47 -10.97 -11.14
N ASP A 24 -10.82 -10.38 -12.16
CA ASP A 24 -11.34 -10.34 -13.51
C ASP A 24 -11.39 -11.76 -14.12
N ILE A 25 -10.42 -12.63 -13.83
CA ILE A 25 -10.48 -14.05 -14.19
C ILE A 25 -11.68 -14.75 -13.54
N GLN A 26 -12.04 -14.41 -12.32
CA GLN A 26 -13.18 -15.02 -11.61
C GLN A 26 -14.54 -14.48 -12.06
N THR A 27 -14.59 -13.24 -12.56
CA THR A 27 -15.87 -12.53 -12.81
C THR A 27 -16.17 -12.26 -14.28
N ASP A 28 -15.17 -12.34 -15.17
CA ASP A 28 -15.31 -12.11 -16.60
C ASP A 28 -14.81 -13.33 -17.39
N GLY A 29 -15.75 -14.13 -17.90
CA GLY A 29 -15.45 -15.35 -18.65
C GLY A 29 -14.70 -15.11 -19.96
N ASP A 30 -14.91 -13.98 -20.65
CA ASP A 30 -14.19 -13.64 -21.88
C ASP A 30 -12.74 -13.26 -21.57
N PHE A 31 -12.52 -12.51 -20.50
CA PHE A 31 -11.16 -12.21 -20.00
C PHE A 31 -10.43 -13.49 -19.57
N ALA A 32 -11.08 -14.35 -18.80
CA ALA A 32 -10.51 -15.63 -18.35
C ALA A 32 -10.12 -16.52 -19.52
N PHE A 33 -10.99 -16.65 -20.53
CA PHE A 33 -10.71 -17.41 -21.74
C PHE A 33 -9.49 -16.88 -22.50
N LYS A 34 -9.42 -15.56 -22.73
CA LYS A 34 -8.29 -14.94 -23.43
C LYS A 34 -6.98 -15.09 -22.65
N ALA A 35 -7.01 -14.88 -21.33
CA ALA A 35 -5.85 -15.01 -20.47
C ALA A 35 -5.30 -16.45 -20.46
N ASN A 36 -6.16 -17.44 -20.29
CA ASN A 36 -5.76 -18.84 -20.25
C ASN A 36 -5.24 -19.33 -21.62
N ASN A 37 -5.86 -18.94 -22.71
CA ASN A 37 -5.37 -19.28 -24.06
C ASN A 37 -4.00 -18.66 -24.37
N TYR A 38 -3.72 -17.47 -23.86
CA TYR A 38 -2.42 -16.82 -24.04
C TYR A 38 -1.32 -17.43 -23.17
N MET A 39 -1.65 -17.71 -21.90
CA MET A 39 -0.64 -18.13 -20.91
C MET A 39 -0.23 -19.60 -21.05
N ALA A 40 -1.17 -20.49 -21.08
CA ALA A 40 -0.90 -21.93 -21.25
C ALA A 40 -2.22 -22.69 -21.45
N PRO A 41 -2.54 -23.13 -22.66
CA PRO A 41 -3.80 -23.83 -22.96
C PRO A 41 -4.00 -25.12 -22.15
N ASP A 42 -2.91 -25.73 -21.66
CA ASP A 42 -2.96 -26.97 -20.87
C ASP A 42 -3.03 -26.75 -19.35
N MET A 43 -3.02 -25.50 -18.90
CA MET A 43 -2.96 -25.15 -17.47
C MET A 43 -3.94 -24.01 -17.13
N GLU A 44 -5.23 -24.32 -17.25
CA GLU A 44 -6.26 -23.32 -16.91
C GLU A 44 -6.15 -22.82 -15.47
N TYR A 45 -6.31 -21.50 -15.31
CA TYR A 45 -6.35 -20.81 -14.04
C TYR A 45 -7.71 -20.11 -13.88
N HIS A 46 -8.37 -20.33 -12.75
CA HIS A 46 -9.71 -19.79 -12.47
C HIS A 46 -9.73 -18.80 -11.28
N GLY A 47 -8.57 -18.28 -10.90
CA GLY A 47 -8.45 -17.35 -9.79
C GLY A 47 -8.41 -18.02 -8.41
N GLU A 48 -7.96 -19.27 -8.33
CA GLU A 48 -7.98 -20.07 -7.09
C GLU A 48 -6.99 -19.57 -6.02
N THR A 49 -5.93 -18.86 -6.43
CA THR A 49 -4.91 -18.36 -5.50
C THR A 49 -5.39 -17.10 -4.81
N LYS A 50 -5.45 -17.11 -3.48
CA LYS A 50 -5.72 -15.89 -2.72
C LYS A 50 -4.51 -14.95 -2.80
N VAL A 51 -4.77 -13.68 -3.11
CA VAL A 51 -3.76 -12.62 -3.20
C VAL A 51 -3.87 -11.74 -1.95
N VAL A 52 -2.81 -11.67 -1.16
CA VAL A 52 -2.78 -10.92 0.10
C VAL A 52 -1.66 -9.89 0.10
N HIS A 53 -1.91 -8.72 0.67
CA HIS A 53 -0.88 -7.74 0.94
C HIS A 53 -0.24 -7.99 2.30
N ASN A 54 1.03 -7.65 2.49
CA ASN A 54 1.72 -7.95 3.73
C ASN A 54 1.12 -7.18 4.94
N PHE A 55 0.51 -6.02 4.75
CA PHE A 55 -0.29 -5.37 5.79
C PHE A 55 -1.54 -6.17 6.21
N GLU A 56 -2.17 -6.90 5.28
CA GLU A 56 -3.28 -7.81 5.61
C GLU A 56 -2.78 -8.95 6.50
N VAL A 57 -1.57 -9.46 6.23
CA VAL A 57 -0.95 -10.48 7.11
C VAL A 57 -0.68 -9.92 8.51
N LEU A 58 -0.14 -8.70 8.61
CA LEU A 58 0.09 -8.05 9.91
C LEU A 58 -1.20 -7.80 10.67
N ARG A 59 -2.27 -7.37 9.99
CA ARG A 59 -3.57 -7.09 10.60
C ARG A 59 -4.34 -8.35 10.96
N ASP A 60 -4.47 -9.29 10.01
CA ASP A 60 -5.46 -10.36 10.07
C ASP A 60 -4.87 -11.68 10.59
N VAL A 61 -3.58 -11.94 10.38
CA VAL A 61 -2.91 -13.18 10.78
C VAL A 61 -2.12 -12.99 12.08
N ILE A 62 -1.31 -11.94 12.16
CA ILE A 62 -0.48 -11.66 13.34
C ILE A 62 -1.31 -10.91 14.39
N GLY A 63 -2.04 -9.90 13.98
CA GLY A 63 -2.78 -8.98 14.83
C GLY A 63 -1.89 -7.88 15.45
N PHE A 64 -2.40 -6.66 15.50
CA PHE A 64 -1.65 -5.53 16.02
C PHE A 64 -1.38 -5.61 17.54
N ASP A 65 -2.21 -6.30 18.30
CA ASP A 65 -1.96 -6.55 19.73
C ASP A 65 -0.75 -7.48 19.92
N THR A 66 -0.65 -8.54 19.10
CA THR A 66 0.51 -9.42 19.11
C THR A 66 1.76 -8.65 18.67
N LEU A 67 1.67 -7.86 17.61
CA LEU A 67 2.76 -7.00 17.15
C LEU A 67 3.24 -6.08 18.28
N LYS A 68 2.33 -5.36 18.92
CA LYS A 68 2.61 -4.47 20.06
C LYS A 68 3.34 -5.18 21.20
N SER A 69 2.99 -6.43 21.48
CA SER A 69 3.64 -7.23 22.53
C SER A 69 5.08 -7.63 22.19
N LYS A 70 5.47 -7.55 20.91
CA LYS A 70 6.81 -7.90 20.41
C LYS A 70 7.71 -6.70 20.15
N VAL A 71 7.18 -5.48 20.23
CA VAL A 71 7.94 -4.25 20.09
C VAL A 71 8.98 -4.15 21.21
N VAL A 72 10.25 -4.07 20.83
CA VAL A 72 11.39 -3.98 21.77
C VAL A 72 11.76 -2.53 22.03
N ASN A 73 11.66 -1.69 20.99
CA ASN A 73 12.01 -0.27 21.03
C ASN A 73 10.81 0.58 20.58
N PRO A 74 9.85 0.88 21.45
CA PRO A 74 8.68 1.70 21.09
C PRO A 74 9.08 3.08 20.59
N LEU A 75 8.58 3.49 19.44
CA LEU A 75 8.92 4.75 18.76
C LEU A 75 8.17 5.95 19.36
N LYS A 76 8.24 6.12 20.68
CA LYS A 76 7.51 7.15 21.42
C LYS A 76 7.88 8.56 20.98
N GLY A 77 6.86 9.40 20.79
CA GLY A 77 7.01 10.80 20.41
C GLY A 77 7.29 11.05 18.93
N ARG A 78 7.54 10.01 18.12
CA ARG A 78 7.64 10.14 16.66
C ARG A 78 6.26 10.33 16.05
N LYS A 79 6.12 11.36 15.23
CA LYS A 79 4.90 11.70 14.50
C LYS A 79 5.01 11.22 13.07
N ILE A 80 4.26 10.15 12.73
CA ILE A 80 4.41 9.43 11.48
C ILE A 80 3.17 9.61 10.62
N ALA A 81 3.36 10.09 9.39
CA ALA A 81 2.30 10.24 8.40
C ALA A 81 2.07 8.90 7.66
N PRO A 82 0.90 8.25 7.81
CA PRO A 82 0.56 7.10 6.98
C PRO A 82 0.25 7.55 5.55
N TYR A 83 0.81 6.89 4.54
CA TYR A 83 0.48 7.14 3.15
C TYR A 83 0.06 5.85 2.44
N TYR A 84 -1.23 5.73 2.19
CA TYR A 84 -1.84 4.60 1.49
C TYR A 84 -1.67 4.68 -0.02
N GLY A 85 -1.68 5.90 -0.56
CA GLY A 85 -1.83 6.11 -1.98
C GLY A 85 -3.21 5.65 -2.49
N CYS A 86 -3.35 5.52 -3.80
CA CYS A 86 -4.64 5.15 -4.41
C CYS A 86 -4.81 3.63 -4.59
N LEU A 87 -3.75 2.91 -4.99
CA LEU A 87 -3.86 1.54 -5.48
C LEU A 87 -4.08 0.47 -4.40
N LEU A 88 -3.71 0.77 -3.15
CA LEU A 88 -4.00 -0.16 -2.04
C LEU A 88 -5.49 -0.19 -1.69
N LEU A 89 -6.19 0.92 -1.94
CA LEU A 89 -7.57 1.14 -1.52
C LEU A 89 -8.60 1.01 -2.65
N ARG A 90 -8.22 1.29 -3.90
CA ARG A 90 -9.18 1.41 -5.01
C ARG A 90 -8.89 0.46 -6.18
N PRO A 91 -9.90 -0.12 -6.81
CA PRO A 91 -11.33 -0.01 -6.49
C PRO A 91 -11.69 -0.75 -5.18
N GLY A 92 -12.46 -0.09 -4.31
CA GLY A 92 -12.75 -0.58 -2.95
C GLY A 92 -13.42 -1.96 -2.91
N THR A 93 -14.27 -2.24 -3.90
CA THR A 93 -14.99 -3.52 -4.03
C THR A 93 -14.06 -4.72 -4.29
N VAL A 94 -12.93 -4.50 -4.99
CA VAL A 94 -11.96 -5.56 -5.32
C VAL A 94 -10.84 -5.61 -4.27
N MET A 95 -10.31 -4.44 -3.92
CA MET A 95 -9.19 -4.37 -2.99
C MET A 95 -9.60 -4.79 -1.58
N ALA A 96 -10.75 -4.32 -1.10
CA ALA A 96 -11.32 -4.65 0.20
C ALA A 96 -10.29 -4.59 1.36
N PHE A 97 -9.34 -3.66 1.25
CA PHE A 97 -8.23 -3.53 2.20
C PHE A 97 -8.67 -2.76 3.45
N ASP A 98 -9.30 -1.61 3.24
CA ASP A 98 -9.78 -0.69 4.27
C ASP A 98 -10.84 0.24 3.64
N ASP A 99 -11.44 1.14 4.43
CA ASP A 99 -12.30 2.19 3.92
C ASP A 99 -11.51 3.11 2.97
N PRO A 100 -11.84 3.19 1.67
CA PRO A 100 -11.08 3.98 0.71
C PRO A 100 -11.07 5.49 1.02
N GLU A 101 -12.10 5.97 1.72
CA GLU A 101 -12.25 7.39 2.04
C GLU A 101 -11.69 7.75 3.41
N ASN A 102 -11.69 6.81 4.35
CA ASN A 102 -11.18 7.04 5.71
C ASN A 102 -10.43 5.82 6.26
N PRO A 103 -9.31 5.41 5.64
CA PRO A 103 -8.56 4.24 6.06
C PRO A 103 -7.93 4.43 7.45
N ARG A 104 -7.69 3.31 8.17
CA ARG A 104 -7.15 3.30 9.53
C ARG A 104 -6.07 2.26 9.80
N VAL A 105 -5.90 1.30 8.92
CA VAL A 105 -4.97 0.17 9.13
C VAL A 105 -3.53 0.61 9.38
N MET A 106 -3.02 1.60 8.63
CA MET A 106 -1.66 2.11 8.85
C MET A 106 -1.56 2.95 10.13
N GLU A 107 -2.59 3.69 10.49
CA GLU A 107 -2.66 4.42 11.76
C GLU A 107 -2.61 3.46 12.95
N ASP A 108 -3.34 2.35 12.87
CA ASP A 108 -3.35 1.34 13.94
C ASP A 108 -2.00 0.60 14.04
N PHE A 109 -1.36 0.34 12.90
CA PHE A 109 0.03 -0.14 12.87
C PHE A 109 0.99 0.83 13.56
N ILE A 110 0.92 2.14 13.23
CA ILE A 110 1.78 3.18 13.84
C ILE A 110 1.59 3.21 15.35
N ARG A 111 0.33 3.13 15.84
CA ARG A 111 0.06 3.05 17.27
C ARG A 111 0.60 1.77 17.92
N ALA A 112 0.52 0.65 17.20
CA ALA A 112 1.01 -0.64 17.70
C ALA A 112 2.52 -0.64 17.95
N ILE A 113 3.29 0.07 17.12
CA ILE A 113 4.74 0.24 17.31
C ILE A 113 5.12 1.39 18.25
N GLY A 114 4.14 2.03 18.90
CA GLY A 114 4.34 3.05 19.94
C GLY A 114 4.54 4.47 19.43
N ALA A 115 4.31 4.75 18.15
CA ALA A 115 4.37 6.07 17.54
C ALA A 115 3.00 6.75 17.45
N GLU A 116 2.99 8.03 17.04
CA GLU A 116 1.79 8.85 16.85
C GLU A 116 1.45 8.98 15.36
N PRO A 117 0.27 8.52 14.90
CA PRO A 117 -0.13 8.74 13.51
C PRO A 117 -0.58 10.18 13.27
N VAL A 118 -0.06 10.79 12.22
CA VAL A 118 -0.44 12.12 11.76
C VAL A 118 -1.60 12.03 10.77
N MET A 119 -2.73 12.65 11.10
CA MET A 119 -3.90 12.69 10.23
C MET A 119 -3.83 13.89 9.28
N TYR A 120 -3.85 13.63 7.99
CA TYR A 120 -3.81 14.66 6.94
C TYR A 120 -4.66 14.24 5.73
N ALA A 121 -5.09 15.22 4.92
CA ALA A 121 -6.11 15.00 3.90
C ALA A 121 -5.65 14.11 2.73
N GLN A 122 -4.37 14.22 2.33
CA GLN A 122 -3.84 13.55 1.13
C GLN A 122 -3.31 12.13 1.36
N ARG A 123 -3.54 11.52 2.53
CA ARG A 123 -2.99 10.20 2.86
C ARG A 123 -3.47 9.05 1.96
N ASN A 124 -4.63 9.20 1.30
CA ASN A 124 -5.25 8.23 0.39
C ASN A 124 -5.38 8.74 -1.05
N GLU A 125 -4.72 9.87 -1.37
CA GLU A 125 -4.67 10.43 -2.71
C GLU A 125 -3.52 9.84 -3.54
N CYS A 126 -3.56 10.02 -4.87
CA CYS A 126 -2.52 9.54 -5.77
C CYS A 126 -1.26 10.42 -5.70
N CYS A 127 -0.07 9.80 -5.60
CA CYS A 127 1.21 10.49 -5.69
C CYS A 127 1.57 10.97 -7.12
N GLY A 128 0.81 10.56 -8.13
CA GLY A 128 1.16 10.86 -9.53
C GLY A 128 2.18 9.93 -10.17
N GLY A 129 2.58 8.81 -9.53
CA GLY A 129 3.65 7.94 -10.00
C GLY A 129 3.50 7.41 -11.43
N TYR A 130 2.27 7.17 -11.89
CA TYR A 130 2.04 6.78 -13.29
C TYR A 130 2.23 7.91 -14.30
N MET A 131 2.23 9.16 -13.85
CA MET A 131 2.42 10.33 -14.72
C MET A 131 3.89 10.69 -14.90
N THR A 132 4.79 10.17 -14.10
CA THR A 132 6.21 10.57 -14.06
C THR A 132 6.91 10.50 -15.42
N LEU A 133 6.53 9.54 -16.27
CA LEU A 133 7.11 9.39 -17.61
C LEU A 133 6.36 10.19 -18.70
N ASN A 134 5.10 10.55 -18.47
CA ASN A 134 4.26 11.22 -19.46
C ASN A 134 4.15 12.73 -19.19
N ASP A 135 4.04 13.12 -17.94
CA ASP A 135 3.87 14.50 -17.49
C ASP A 135 4.51 14.68 -16.11
N LYS A 136 5.76 15.10 -16.14
CA LYS A 136 6.56 15.26 -14.92
C LYS A 136 6.00 16.36 -14.00
N GLU A 137 5.45 17.42 -14.56
CA GLU A 137 4.87 18.52 -13.79
C GLU A 137 3.66 18.04 -12.95
N ILE A 138 2.80 17.21 -13.52
CA ILE A 138 1.70 16.61 -12.77
C ILE A 138 2.23 15.72 -11.62
N ALA A 139 3.27 14.91 -11.88
CA ALA A 139 3.87 14.07 -10.86
C ALA A 139 4.48 14.88 -9.71
N GLU A 140 5.22 15.95 -10.04
CA GLU A 140 5.80 16.89 -9.07
C GLU A 140 4.72 17.59 -8.24
N ASN A 141 3.70 18.15 -8.87
CA ASN A 141 2.59 18.81 -8.18
C ASN A 141 1.83 17.88 -7.23
N ARG A 142 1.59 16.63 -7.64
CA ARG A 142 0.92 15.64 -6.79
C ARG A 142 1.77 15.23 -5.60
N SER A 143 3.04 14.89 -5.83
CA SER A 143 3.97 14.51 -4.78
C SER A 143 4.16 15.64 -3.78
N GLU A 144 4.38 16.88 -4.26
CA GLU A 144 4.52 18.05 -3.38
C GLU A 144 3.27 18.30 -2.54
N THR A 145 2.07 18.18 -3.14
CA THR A 145 0.81 18.34 -2.41
C THR A 145 0.68 17.33 -1.26
N VAL A 146 1.04 16.07 -1.50
CA VAL A 146 0.99 15.00 -0.49
C VAL A 146 1.97 15.29 0.64
N VAL A 147 3.24 15.52 0.30
CA VAL A 147 4.32 15.72 1.28
C VAL A 147 4.08 16.99 2.11
N THR A 148 3.79 18.11 1.46
CA THR A 148 3.48 19.37 2.15
C THR A 148 2.29 19.24 3.09
N SER A 149 1.26 18.48 2.73
CA SER A 149 0.10 18.25 3.60
C SER A 149 0.48 17.52 4.89
N ALA A 150 1.38 16.53 4.81
CA ALA A 150 1.88 15.81 5.98
C ALA A 150 2.78 16.69 6.87
N VAL A 151 3.71 17.45 6.25
CA VAL A 151 4.61 18.39 6.97
C VAL A 151 3.82 19.47 7.70
N LYS A 152 2.80 20.06 7.07
CA LYS A 152 1.91 21.07 7.72
C LYS A 152 1.18 20.51 8.94
N LYS A 153 1.04 19.20 9.05
CA LYS A 153 0.44 18.52 10.22
C LYS A 153 1.48 18.05 11.24
N GLY A 154 2.76 18.38 11.02
CA GLY A 154 3.84 18.11 11.93
C GLY A 154 4.38 16.69 11.88
N ALA A 155 4.35 16.04 10.73
CA ALA A 155 4.95 14.73 10.55
C ALA A 155 6.49 14.80 10.56
N ASP A 156 7.14 13.88 11.26
CA ASP A 156 8.60 13.70 11.29
C ASP A 156 9.07 12.84 10.11
N CYS A 157 8.23 11.92 9.67
CA CYS A 157 8.45 11.08 8.48
C CYS A 157 7.10 10.57 7.95
N MET A 158 7.15 10.01 6.75
CA MET A 158 6.02 9.34 6.11
C MET A 158 6.33 7.87 5.90
N ILE A 159 5.33 6.99 6.11
CA ILE A 159 5.43 5.58 5.74
C ILE A 159 4.52 5.24 4.58
N THR A 160 4.97 4.33 3.74
CA THR A 160 4.17 3.77 2.65
C THR A 160 4.37 2.26 2.52
N ALA A 161 3.41 1.59 1.88
CA ALA A 161 3.46 0.18 1.51
C ALA A 161 3.67 -0.02 -0.01
N CYS A 162 4.16 0.99 -0.70
CA CYS A 162 4.37 0.98 -2.14
C CYS A 162 5.75 1.56 -2.49
N PRO A 163 6.72 0.74 -2.93
CA PRO A 163 8.03 1.24 -3.35
C PRO A 163 7.97 2.28 -4.48
N LEU A 164 7.00 2.15 -5.39
CA LEU A 164 6.77 3.14 -6.44
C LEU A 164 6.34 4.48 -5.87
N CYS A 165 5.43 4.48 -4.89
CA CYS A 165 5.02 5.71 -4.22
C CYS A 165 6.17 6.34 -3.42
N ARG A 166 6.97 5.52 -2.72
CA ARG A 166 8.17 5.98 -2.02
C ARG A 166 9.08 6.74 -2.96
N TYR A 167 9.50 6.07 -4.04
CA TYR A 167 10.38 6.68 -5.04
C TYR A 167 9.79 8.00 -5.60
N ASN A 168 8.50 7.98 -5.95
CA ASN A 168 7.87 9.15 -6.57
C ASN A 168 7.78 10.34 -5.62
N LEU A 169 7.43 10.12 -4.36
CA LEU A 169 7.35 11.17 -3.33
C LEU A 169 8.73 11.75 -3.01
N GLU A 170 9.77 10.90 -2.92
CA GLU A 170 11.15 11.36 -2.68
C GLU A 170 11.73 12.10 -3.89
N ALA A 171 11.49 11.61 -5.11
CA ALA A 171 12.10 12.17 -6.33
C ALA A 171 11.41 13.43 -6.86
N ASN A 172 10.12 13.60 -6.59
CA ASN A 172 9.29 14.65 -7.20
C ASN A 172 8.71 15.66 -6.19
N SER A 173 9.07 15.59 -4.90
CA SER A 173 8.74 16.64 -3.93
C SER A 173 9.97 17.51 -3.66
N VAL A 174 9.77 18.83 -3.57
CA VAL A 174 10.80 19.78 -3.10
C VAL A 174 10.73 19.96 -1.58
N THR A 175 9.59 19.67 -0.96
CA THR A 175 9.44 19.67 0.49
C THR A 175 10.13 18.43 1.06
N GLU A 176 11.11 18.64 1.92
CA GLU A 176 11.84 17.54 2.57
C GLU A 176 11.00 16.87 3.65
N LEU A 177 10.75 15.58 3.48
CA LEU A 177 10.19 14.69 4.50
C LEU A 177 10.71 13.29 4.22
N PRO A 178 11.37 12.58 5.15
CA PRO A 178 11.77 11.19 4.94
C PRO A 178 10.56 10.31 4.63
N VAL A 179 10.60 9.61 3.48
CA VAL A 179 9.59 8.63 3.10
C VAL A 179 10.19 7.25 3.18
N ILE A 180 9.74 6.45 4.13
CA ILE A 180 10.29 5.12 4.41
C ILE A 180 9.27 4.03 4.12
N TYR A 181 9.77 2.84 3.79
CA TYR A 181 8.89 1.71 3.65
C TYR A 181 8.52 1.18 5.05
N PHE A 182 7.25 0.84 5.27
CA PHE A 182 6.75 0.54 6.62
C PHE A 182 7.51 -0.60 7.35
N THR A 183 8.11 -1.55 6.61
CA THR A 183 8.92 -2.62 7.23
C THR A 183 10.26 -2.13 7.75
N GLU A 184 10.82 -1.04 7.20
CA GLU A 184 12.01 -0.40 7.75
C GLU A 184 11.69 0.18 9.13
N LEU A 185 10.55 0.87 9.24
CA LEU A 185 10.06 1.39 10.52
C LEU A 185 9.77 0.26 11.53
N LEU A 186 9.21 -0.85 11.06
CA LEU A 186 8.97 -2.03 11.88
C LEU A 186 10.27 -2.64 12.41
N ALA A 187 11.34 -2.59 11.63
CA ALA A 187 12.65 -3.12 12.04
C ALA A 187 13.36 -2.22 13.08
N GLU A 188 12.98 -0.94 13.19
CA GLU A 188 13.47 -0.03 14.22
C GLU A 188 12.79 -0.25 15.59
N ALA A 189 11.56 -0.78 15.57
CA ALA A 189 10.69 -0.93 16.74
C ALA A 189 10.92 -2.29 17.46
#